data_0b8e7b15a4c53de90ea6e8521ce02479
#
_entry.id   0b8e7b15a4c53de90ea6e8521ce02479
#
_cell.length_a   1.000
_cell.length_b   1.000
_cell.length_c   1.000
_cell.angle_alpha   90.00
_cell.angle_beta   90.00
_cell.angle_gamma   90.00
#
_symmetry.space_group_name_H-M   'P 1'
#
loop_
_entity.id
_entity.type
_entity.pdbx_description
1 polymer ?
#
loop_
_entity_poly.entity_id
_entity_poly.type
_entity_poly.pdbx_seq_one_letter_code
_entity_poly.pdbx_strand_id
1 'polypeptide(L)'
;MFELNDNLEIKKELFQGTVIYTIDDFYKYPQEVDDYLFSEPNKIPLHKIWENPTFNGVHFEDRRHEGYSIDNLDIAKVYDFLSKLCGQGYQGAEVVTNCTRFKRHEFNDYENCHWWPHRDGGYNGIVYFNDDDKHGTCFYQELVEKPEMPEHYQPWGAKKDFIILKTLEPKYNRFVFFDGYRFPHGMNICTNRYFGAEYRKNQVFFFDDPEFLEDYRNEDLI
;
A
#
# COMPACT_ATOMS: atom_id res chain seq x y z
N MET A 1 16.63 -8.85 -11.53
CA MET A 1 16.33 -8.71 -10.08
C MET A 1 14.82 -8.80 -9.83
N PHE A 2 13.99 -7.94 -10.42
CA PHE A 2 12.52 -8.01 -10.28
C PHE A 2 11.89 -9.07 -11.20
N GLU A 3 12.45 -10.28 -11.19
CA GLU A 3 11.98 -11.38 -12.03
C GLU A 3 10.82 -12.07 -11.33
N LEU A 4 9.71 -12.22 -12.06
CA LEU A 4 8.53 -12.94 -11.55
C LEU A 4 8.84 -14.45 -11.45
N ASN A 5 8.20 -15.11 -10.50
CA ASN A 5 8.27 -16.56 -10.40
C ASN A 5 7.69 -17.22 -11.66
N ASP A 6 8.34 -18.26 -12.14
CA ASP A 6 7.92 -18.98 -13.36
C ASP A 6 6.57 -19.71 -13.19
N ASN A 7 6.16 -20.01 -11.95
CA ASN A 7 4.99 -20.79 -11.59
C ASN A 7 4.03 -19.99 -10.70
N LEU A 8 3.55 -18.84 -11.18
CA LEU A 8 2.61 -18.02 -10.40
C LEU A 8 1.22 -18.68 -10.32
N GLU A 9 0.76 -18.93 -9.10
CA GLU A 9 -0.61 -19.31 -8.82
C GLU A 9 -1.44 -18.07 -8.50
N ILE A 10 -2.30 -17.67 -9.44
CA ILE A 10 -3.15 -16.48 -9.31
C ILE A 10 -4.47 -16.86 -8.66
N LYS A 11 -4.65 -16.51 -7.40
CA LYS A 11 -5.93 -16.64 -6.70
C LYS A 11 -6.77 -15.41 -6.98
N LYS A 12 -7.99 -15.64 -7.45
CA LYS A 12 -8.97 -14.60 -7.78
C LYS A 12 -10.17 -14.73 -6.87
N GLU A 13 -10.50 -13.65 -6.18
CA GLU A 13 -11.68 -13.56 -5.31
C GLU A 13 -12.58 -12.42 -5.79
N LEU A 14 -13.89 -12.70 -5.92
CA LEU A 14 -14.89 -11.65 -6.11
C LEU A 14 -15.37 -11.17 -4.74
N PHE A 15 -15.11 -9.91 -4.42
CA PHE A 15 -15.49 -9.29 -3.15
C PHE A 15 -16.33 -8.04 -3.40
N GLN A 16 -17.60 -8.06 -2.99
CA GLN A 16 -18.54 -6.93 -3.13
C GLN A 16 -18.54 -6.25 -4.52
N GLY A 17 -18.47 -7.05 -5.58
CA GLY A 17 -18.52 -6.58 -6.96
C GLY A 17 -17.18 -6.18 -7.58
N THR A 18 -16.08 -6.21 -6.83
CA THR A 18 -14.73 -6.01 -7.36
C THR A 18 -13.89 -7.29 -7.23
N VAL A 19 -12.80 -7.36 -7.98
CA VAL A 19 -11.91 -8.52 -7.98
C VAL A 19 -10.66 -8.20 -7.19
N ILE A 20 -10.29 -9.13 -6.30
CA ILE A 20 -9.01 -9.13 -5.59
C ILE A 20 -8.18 -10.29 -6.12
N TYR A 21 -6.94 -10.01 -6.50
CA TYR A 21 -5.97 -11.02 -6.85
C TYR A 21 -4.97 -11.20 -5.72
N THR A 22 -4.60 -12.44 -5.44
CA THR A 22 -3.55 -12.80 -4.48
C THR A 22 -2.60 -13.78 -5.12
N ILE A 23 -1.31 -13.51 -5.05
CA ILE A 23 -0.25 -14.33 -5.63
C ILE A 23 0.82 -14.52 -4.57
N ASP A 24 1.00 -15.74 -4.09
CA ASP A 24 2.11 -16.11 -3.23
C ASP A 24 3.37 -16.33 -4.07
N ASP A 25 4.52 -16.17 -3.46
CA ASP A 25 5.82 -16.37 -4.10
C ASP A 25 5.99 -15.57 -5.41
N PHE A 26 5.62 -14.29 -5.33
CA PHE A 26 5.51 -13.40 -6.49
C PHE A 26 6.83 -13.19 -7.23
N TYR A 27 7.91 -12.81 -6.52
CA TYR A 27 9.23 -12.72 -7.10
C TYR A 27 9.98 -14.04 -7.00
N LYS A 28 10.76 -14.36 -8.02
CA LYS A 28 11.60 -15.56 -8.08
C LYS A 28 12.75 -15.53 -7.08
N TYR A 29 13.30 -14.34 -6.86
CA TYR A 29 14.43 -14.10 -5.96
C TYR A 29 14.06 -13.01 -4.94
N PRO A 30 13.10 -13.28 -4.03
CA PRO A 30 12.54 -12.23 -3.16
C PRO A 30 13.54 -11.64 -2.19
N GLN A 31 14.54 -12.41 -1.74
CA GLN A 31 15.59 -11.90 -0.85
C GLN A 31 16.49 -10.89 -1.56
N GLU A 32 16.81 -11.10 -2.84
CA GLU A 32 17.59 -10.15 -3.62
C GLU A 32 16.81 -8.83 -3.83
N VAL A 33 15.49 -8.94 -3.99
CA VAL A 33 14.61 -7.77 -4.10
C VAL A 33 14.54 -7.03 -2.76
N ASP A 34 14.32 -7.75 -1.64
CA ASP A 34 14.30 -7.18 -0.28
C ASP A 34 15.63 -6.47 0.04
N ASP A 35 16.75 -7.13 -0.19
CA ASP A 35 18.07 -6.56 0.05
C ASP A 35 18.32 -5.32 -0.83
N TYR A 36 17.89 -5.34 -2.07
CA TYR A 36 18.01 -4.20 -2.96
C TYR A 36 17.15 -3.02 -2.53
N LEU A 37 15.91 -3.27 -2.12
CA LEU A 37 14.95 -2.22 -1.78
C LEU A 37 15.20 -1.62 -0.39
N PHE A 38 15.63 -2.43 0.58
CA PHE A 38 15.56 -2.05 1.99
C PHE A 38 16.88 -2.11 2.75
N SER A 39 17.97 -2.70 2.22
CA SER A 39 19.26 -2.67 2.89
C SER A 39 20.07 -1.44 2.53
N GLU A 40 20.61 -0.77 3.55
CA GLU A 40 21.74 0.12 3.36
C GLU A 40 22.98 -0.75 3.08
N PRO A 41 23.68 -0.59 2.03
CA PRO A 41 24.15 0.62 1.35
C PRO A 41 23.71 0.71 -0.11
N ASN A 42 22.67 0.05 -0.54
CA ASN A 42 22.24 0.07 -1.94
C ASN A 42 21.62 1.40 -2.37
N LYS A 43 21.97 2.48 -1.67
CA LYS A 43 22.02 3.89 -2.10
C LYS A 43 20.99 4.32 -3.15
N ILE A 44 19.88 3.62 -3.24
CA ILE A 44 18.68 4.25 -3.72
C ILE A 44 18.35 5.19 -2.59
N PRO A 45 18.51 6.51 -2.76
CA PRO A 45 18.21 7.41 -1.68
C PRO A 45 16.76 7.15 -1.29
N LEU A 46 16.52 6.68 -0.08
CA LEU A 46 15.20 6.64 0.52
C LEU A 46 14.76 8.10 0.66
N HIS A 47 14.06 8.58 -0.35
CA HIS A 47 13.94 9.99 -0.68
C HIS A 47 12.91 10.70 0.12
N LYS A 48 12.54 10.43 1.20
CA LYS A 48 11.86 11.33 2.15
C LYS A 48 11.66 10.57 3.45
N ILE A 49 12.46 10.91 4.42
CA ILE A 49 12.02 10.79 5.80
C ILE A 49 10.84 11.75 5.92
N TRP A 50 9.65 11.23 5.90
CA TRP A 50 8.48 11.98 6.27
C TRP A 50 8.45 12.13 7.79
N GLU A 51 9.32 12.95 8.33
CA GLU A 51 8.99 13.66 9.55
C GLU A 51 8.01 14.74 9.14
N ASN A 52 6.73 14.39 9.06
CA ASN A 52 5.76 15.37 8.63
C ASN A 52 5.27 16.17 9.84
N PRO A 53 5.76 17.40 10.04
CA PRO A 53 5.28 18.28 11.10
C PRO A 53 3.81 18.70 10.93
N THR A 54 3.20 18.42 9.77
CA THR A 54 1.80 18.78 9.50
C THR A 54 0.80 17.76 10.05
N PHE A 55 1.24 16.57 10.43
CA PHE A 55 0.38 15.60 11.12
C PHE A 55 0.50 15.78 12.65
N ASN A 56 0.15 16.94 13.14
CA ASN A 56 0.02 17.40 14.50
C ASN A 56 0.24 16.33 15.60
N GLY A 57 1.52 16.01 15.90
CA GLY A 57 1.86 15.11 16.99
C GLY A 57 1.89 13.62 16.66
N VAL A 58 1.48 13.18 15.45
CA VAL A 58 1.70 11.78 15.03
C VAL A 58 3.16 11.59 14.68
N HIS A 59 3.83 10.70 15.38
CA HIS A 59 5.23 10.38 15.16
C HIS A 59 5.37 9.05 14.43
N PHE A 60 5.63 9.12 13.14
CA PHE A 60 6.04 7.97 12.34
C PHE A 60 7.24 8.34 11.47
N GLU A 61 7.95 7.32 11.04
CA GLU A 61 9.00 7.43 10.06
C GLU A 61 8.58 6.59 8.85
N ASP A 62 8.31 7.26 7.75
CA ASP A 62 8.00 6.63 6.49
C ASP A 62 9.11 6.99 5.50
N ARG A 63 9.85 5.98 5.08
CA ARG A 63 10.89 6.11 4.10
C ARG A 63 10.35 5.61 2.78
N ARG A 64 10.16 6.50 1.84
CA ARG A 64 9.66 6.19 0.50
C ARG A 64 10.76 6.36 -0.53
N HIS A 65 10.83 5.40 -1.42
CA HIS A 65 11.53 5.52 -2.69
C HIS A 65 10.47 5.65 -3.79
N GLU A 66 10.38 6.83 -4.39
CA GLU A 66 9.52 7.09 -5.53
C GLU A 66 10.30 6.82 -6.82
N GLY A 67 9.70 6.04 -7.72
CA GLY A 67 10.10 5.97 -9.12
C GLY A 67 11.27 5.05 -9.42
N TYR A 68 10.96 3.81 -9.75
CA TYR A 68 11.79 3.09 -10.70
C TYR A 68 11.46 3.61 -12.08
N SER A 69 12.48 4.02 -12.82
CA SER A 69 12.31 4.29 -14.24
C SER A 69 11.73 3.05 -14.91
N ILE A 70 10.69 3.24 -15.74
CA ILE A 70 10.15 2.21 -16.63
C ILE A 70 11.24 1.62 -17.52
N ASP A 71 12.39 2.30 -17.63
CA ASP A 71 13.58 1.83 -18.32
C ASP A 71 14.23 0.60 -17.69
N ASN A 72 13.85 0.21 -16.46
CA ASN A 72 14.22 -1.08 -15.89
C ASN A 72 13.36 -2.17 -16.53
N LEU A 73 13.98 -2.96 -17.43
CA LEU A 73 13.29 -4.01 -18.19
C LEU A 73 12.58 -5.05 -17.31
N ASP A 74 13.06 -5.28 -16.11
CA ASP A 74 12.45 -6.25 -15.19
C ASP A 74 11.15 -5.68 -14.59
N ILE A 75 11.16 -4.40 -14.22
CA ILE A 75 9.95 -3.70 -13.77
C ILE A 75 8.93 -3.59 -14.92
N ALA A 76 9.37 -3.32 -16.14
CA ALA A 76 8.49 -3.29 -17.30
C ALA A 76 7.73 -4.62 -17.50
N LYS A 77 8.37 -5.76 -17.22
CA LYS A 77 7.71 -7.07 -17.27
C LYS A 77 6.66 -7.24 -16.16
N VAL A 78 6.95 -6.73 -14.95
CA VAL A 78 5.96 -6.70 -13.87
C VAL A 78 4.74 -5.88 -14.28
N TYR A 79 4.94 -4.71 -14.85
CA TYR A 79 3.85 -3.88 -15.38
C TYR A 79 3.04 -4.58 -16.46
N ASP A 80 3.70 -5.20 -17.44
CA ASP A 80 3.02 -5.94 -18.51
C ASP A 80 2.16 -7.08 -17.94
N PHE A 81 2.66 -7.79 -16.95
CA PHE A 81 1.91 -8.80 -16.24
C PHE A 81 0.68 -8.22 -15.52
N LEU A 82 0.85 -7.14 -14.76
CA LEU A 82 -0.23 -6.49 -13.99
C LEU A 82 -1.28 -5.87 -14.92
N SER A 83 -0.87 -5.24 -16.01
CA SER A 83 -1.79 -4.71 -17.05
C SER A 83 -2.67 -5.81 -17.65
N LYS A 84 -2.14 -7.01 -17.82
CA LYS A 84 -2.92 -8.17 -18.28
C LYS A 84 -3.92 -8.65 -17.24
N LEU A 85 -3.59 -8.58 -15.94
CA LEU A 85 -4.55 -8.92 -14.88
C LEU A 85 -5.74 -7.96 -14.85
N CYS A 86 -5.52 -6.69 -15.13
CA CYS A 86 -6.55 -5.65 -15.14
C CYS A 86 -7.37 -5.64 -16.43
N GLY A 87 -6.87 -6.26 -17.50
CA GLY A 87 -7.53 -6.28 -18.81
C GLY A 87 -7.51 -4.95 -19.57
N GLN A 88 -6.72 -3.99 -19.13
CA GLN A 88 -6.60 -2.66 -19.73
C GLN A 88 -5.12 -2.25 -19.84
N GLY A 89 -4.81 -1.40 -20.80
CA GLY A 89 -3.51 -0.74 -20.90
C GLY A 89 -3.51 0.52 -20.04
N TYR A 90 -3.00 0.43 -18.84
CA TYR A 90 -2.91 1.58 -17.93
C TYR A 90 -1.81 2.55 -18.36
N GLN A 91 -2.16 3.83 -18.36
CA GLN A 91 -1.19 4.92 -18.46
C GLN A 91 -0.94 5.46 -17.04
N GLY A 92 0.31 5.76 -16.71
CA GLY A 92 0.63 6.43 -15.45
C GLY A 92 0.88 5.50 -14.27
N ALA A 93 1.47 4.33 -14.50
CA ALA A 93 1.85 3.47 -13.38
C ALA A 93 3.06 4.01 -12.60
N GLU A 94 2.94 4.02 -11.29
CA GLU A 94 3.99 4.40 -10.36
C GLU A 94 4.35 3.23 -9.42
N VAL A 95 5.64 3.05 -9.14
CA VAL A 95 6.11 2.09 -8.14
C VAL A 95 6.74 2.82 -6.97
N VAL A 96 6.25 2.54 -5.79
CA VAL A 96 6.75 3.12 -4.55
C VAL A 96 7.21 2.01 -3.61
N THR A 97 8.38 2.18 -3.02
CA THR A 97 8.88 1.32 -1.96
C THR A 97 8.68 2.01 -0.63
N ASN A 98 7.96 1.38 0.27
CA ASN A 98 7.66 1.94 1.59
C ASN A 98 8.34 1.14 2.71
N CYS A 99 8.96 1.89 3.62
CA CYS A 99 9.46 1.42 4.90
C CYS A 99 8.83 2.27 6.00
N THR A 100 7.82 1.77 6.69
CA THR A 100 7.06 2.54 7.67
C THR A 100 7.26 1.99 9.07
N ARG A 101 7.54 2.85 10.04
CA ARG A 101 7.49 2.54 11.47
C ARG A 101 6.93 3.71 12.26
N PHE A 102 6.40 3.43 13.44
CA PHE A 102 5.87 4.42 14.35
C PHE A 102 6.87 4.68 15.48
N LYS A 103 7.10 5.94 15.79
CA LYS A 103 7.78 6.34 17.03
C LYS A 103 6.75 6.29 18.15
N ARG A 104 7.09 5.74 19.29
CA ARG A 104 6.17 5.75 20.46
C ARG A 104 5.84 7.18 20.85
N HIS A 105 4.54 7.49 20.80
CA HIS A 105 4.02 8.79 21.16
C HIS A 105 2.59 8.64 21.66
N GLU A 106 2.14 9.57 22.50
CA GLU A 106 0.79 9.58 23.07
C GLU A 106 -0.34 9.67 22.02
N PHE A 107 -0.03 10.21 20.81
CA PHE A 107 -1.00 10.35 19.72
C PHE A 107 -1.00 9.17 18.75
N ASN A 108 -0.15 8.17 18.92
CA ASN A 108 -0.15 6.96 18.11
C ASN A 108 -1.08 5.91 18.74
N ASP A 109 -2.34 5.95 18.39
CA ASP A 109 -3.40 5.17 19.04
C ASP A 109 -4.00 4.13 18.09
N TYR A 110 -3.30 3.01 17.91
CA TYR A 110 -3.80 1.91 17.12
C TYR A 110 -4.92 1.10 17.82
N GLU A 111 -5.12 1.29 19.11
CA GLU A 111 -6.18 0.61 19.86
C GLU A 111 -7.56 1.18 19.52
N ASN A 112 -7.65 2.50 19.37
CA ASN A 112 -8.89 3.22 19.09
C ASN A 112 -9.01 3.75 17.66
N CYS A 113 -7.92 3.70 16.88
CA CYS A 113 -7.86 4.25 15.54
C CYS A 113 -7.34 3.25 14.51
N HIS A 114 -7.73 3.45 13.25
CA HIS A 114 -7.17 2.80 12.07
C HIS A 114 -6.14 3.70 11.41
N TRP A 115 -5.05 3.09 10.89
CA TRP A 115 -4.04 3.86 10.19
C TRP A 115 -4.49 4.22 8.77
N TRP A 116 -4.66 5.50 8.58
CA TRP A 116 -4.89 6.17 7.30
C TRP A 116 -5.91 5.46 6.38
N PRO A 117 -7.18 5.35 6.75
CA PRO A 117 -8.20 4.94 5.81
C PRO A 117 -8.32 5.97 4.68
N HIS A 118 -7.96 5.60 3.45
CA HIS A 118 -7.97 6.46 2.25
C HIS A 118 -8.36 5.66 1.02
N ARG A 119 -8.69 6.35 -0.05
CA ARG A 119 -8.90 5.79 -1.39
C ARG A 119 -7.82 6.30 -2.32
N ASP A 120 -7.42 5.45 -3.27
CA ASP A 120 -6.52 5.82 -4.35
C ASP A 120 -7.28 5.91 -5.68
N GLY A 121 -6.71 6.62 -6.66
CA GLY A 121 -7.37 6.91 -7.93
C GLY A 121 -7.41 5.75 -8.94
N GLY A 122 -7.19 4.50 -8.53
CA GLY A 122 -7.14 3.38 -9.45
C GLY A 122 -6.80 2.07 -8.74
N TYR A 123 -6.09 1.18 -9.44
CA TYR A 123 -5.72 -0.11 -8.88
C TYR A 123 -4.40 -0.05 -8.12
N ASN A 124 -4.34 -0.79 -7.01
CA ASN A 124 -3.16 -0.93 -6.19
C ASN A 124 -2.65 -2.37 -6.19
N GLY A 125 -1.35 -2.53 -6.43
CA GLY A 125 -0.62 -3.76 -6.21
C GLY A 125 0.32 -3.62 -5.03
N ILE A 126 0.35 -4.57 -4.11
CA ILE A 126 1.23 -4.52 -2.93
C ILE A 126 1.99 -5.83 -2.80
N VAL A 127 3.33 -5.76 -2.78
CA VAL A 127 4.19 -6.88 -2.36
C VAL A 127 4.64 -6.65 -0.93
N TYR A 128 4.43 -7.64 -0.06
CA TYR A 128 4.86 -7.58 1.34
C TYR A 128 6.24 -8.22 1.51
N PHE A 129 7.11 -7.56 2.31
CA PHE A 129 8.48 -8.01 2.58
C PHE A 129 8.77 -8.22 4.07
N ASN A 130 7.74 -8.36 4.90
CA ASN A 130 7.91 -8.81 6.27
C ASN A 130 7.40 -10.24 6.41
N ASP A 131 8.05 -11.01 7.28
CA ASP A 131 7.49 -12.24 7.82
C ASP A 131 6.45 -11.86 8.88
N ASP A 132 5.22 -11.65 8.44
CA ASP A 132 4.12 -11.10 9.21
C ASP A 132 2.81 -11.74 8.74
N ASP A 133 1.93 -12.04 9.67
CA ASP A 133 0.61 -12.63 9.43
C ASP A 133 -0.57 -11.72 9.82
N LYS A 134 -0.29 -10.49 10.29
CA LYS A 134 -1.32 -9.62 10.88
C LYS A 134 -1.42 -8.22 10.25
N HIS A 135 -0.27 -7.60 9.96
CA HIS A 135 -0.25 -6.18 9.57
C HIS A 135 -0.32 -6.00 8.05
N GLY A 136 -1.35 -6.58 7.42
CA GLY A 136 -1.61 -6.45 6.00
C GLY A 136 -2.31 -5.14 5.63
N THR A 137 -3.32 -5.25 4.77
CA THR A 137 -4.13 -4.12 4.31
C THR A 137 -5.59 -4.39 4.63
N CYS A 138 -6.26 -3.45 5.29
CA CYS A 138 -7.70 -3.52 5.55
C CYS A 138 -8.48 -2.72 4.52
N PHE A 139 -9.65 -3.24 4.14
CA PHE A 139 -10.72 -2.49 3.49
C PHE A 139 -11.75 -2.10 4.53
N TYR A 140 -12.22 -0.87 4.42
CA TYR A 140 -13.17 -0.29 5.36
C TYR A 140 -14.48 0.09 4.69
N GLN A 141 -15.53 0.10 5.49
CA GLN A 141 -16.76 0.83 5.23
C GLN A 141 -16.82 2.01 6.19
N GLU A 142 -17.06 3.19 5.66
CA GLU A 142 -17.35 4.39 6.44
C GLU A 142 -18.78 4.27 7.00
N LEU A 143 -18.95 4.52 8.30
CA LEU A 143 -20.25 4.52 9.00
C LEU A 143 -20.90 5.90 9.03
N VAL A 144 -20.13 6.93 8.74
CA VAL A 144 -20.51 8.33 8.77
C VAL A 144 -20.04 9.01 7.50
N GLU A 145 -20.74 10.04 7.04
CA GLU A 145 -20.40 10.77 5.81
C GLU A 145 -19.03 11.47 5.91
N LYS A 146 -18.69 11.93 7.11
CA LYS A 146 -17.38 12.56 7.40
C LYS A 146 -16.78 11.88 8.62
N PRO A 147 -15.97 10.85 8.44
CA PRO A 147 -15.28 10.18 9.54
C PRO A 147 -14.44 11.16 10.34
N GLU A 148 -14.43 10.98 11.65
CA GLU A 148 -13.61 11.79 12.53
C GLU A 148 -12.14 11.43 12.32
N MET A 149 -11.38 12.40 11.82
CA MET A 149 -9.94 12.39 11.77
C MET A 149 -9.44 13.43 12.77
N PRO A 150 -9.31 13.08 14.06
CA PRO A 150 -8.94 14.04 15.08
C PRO A 150 -7.67 14.77 14.69
N GLU A 151 -7.66 16.08 14.80
CA GLU A 151 -6.57 16.95 14.33
C GLU A 151 -5.19 16.50 14.85
N HIS A 152 -5.17 15.92 16.06
CA HIS A 152 -3.96 15.38 16.68
C HIS A 152 -3.63 13.93 16.25
N TYR A 153 -4.55 13.23 15.61
CA TYR A 153 -4.41 11.81 15.24
C TYR A 153 -4.34 11.57 13.73
N GLN A 154 -4.39 12.63 12.93
CA GLN A 154 -4.18 12.47 11.49
C GLN A 154 -2.79 11.88 11.23
N PRO A 155 -2.69 10.83 10.42
CA PRO A 155 -3.75 10.27 9.56
C PRO A 155 -4.58 9.14 10.21
N TRP A 156 -4.65 9.03 11.52
CA TRP A 156 -5.44 8.03 12.21
C TRP A 156 -6.95 8.34 12.12
N GLY A 157 -7.74 7.38 11.63
CA GLY A 157 -9.20 7.47 11.60
C GLY A 157 -9.82 6.75 12.80
N ALA A 158 -10.80 7.35 13.47
CA ALA A 158 -11.45 6.77 14.64
C ALA A 158 -12.15 5.45 14.31
N LYS A 159 -11.86 4.35 15.02
CA LYS A 159 -12.46 3.02 14.75
C LYS A 159 -13.98 3.01 14.80
N LYS A 160 -14.60 3.87 15.62
CA LYS A 160 -16.07 3.99 15.71
C LYS A 160 -16.73 4.40 14.39
N ASP A 161 -15.99 5.06 13.49
CA ASP A 161 -16.48 5.60 12.22
C ASP A 161 -16.25 4.65 11.04
N PHE A 162 -15.62 3.49 11.29
CA PHE A 162 -15.28 2.51 10.27
C PHE A 162 -15.62 1.09 10.70
N ILE A 163 -16.02 0.27 9.72
CA ILE A 163 -16.06 -1.21 9.87
C ILE A 163 -15.00 -1.81 8.95
N ILE A 164 -14.21 -2.74 9.46
CA ILE A 164 -13.34 -3.58 8.62
C ILE A 164 -14.23 -4.55 7.85
N LEU A 165 -14.24 -4.43 6.53
CA LEU A 165 -14.94 -5.33 5.63
C LEU A 165 -14.11 -6.57 5.31
N LYS A 166 -12.79 -6.37 5.14
CA LYS A 166 -11.85 -7.42 4.78
C LYS A 166 -10.45 -7.02 5.19
N THR A 167 -9.65 -8.01 5.57
CA THR A 167 -8.21 -7.88 5.73
C THR A 167 -7.52 -8.72 4.66
N LEU A 168 -6.63 -8.10 3.91
CA LEU A 168 -5.69 -8.78 3.02
C LEU A 168 -4.48 -9.16 3.88
N GLU A 169 -4.35 -10.45 4.16
CA GLU A 169 -3.30 -10.96 5.03
C GLU A 169 -1.92 -10.83 4.37
N PRO A 170 -0.93 -10.27 5.08
CA PRO A 170 0.42 -10.19 4.57
C PRO A 170 1.08 -11.59 4.64
N LYS A 171 2.04 -11.81 3.77
CA LYS A 171 2.98 -12.92 3.80
C LYS A 171 4.21 -12.47 3.05
N TYR A 172 5.39 -12.83 3.49
CA TYR A 172 6.62 -12.52 2.77
C TYR A 172 6.52 -12.95 1.29
N ASN A 173 6.85 -12.04 0.37
CA ASN A 173 6.74 -12.23 -1.08
C ASN A 173 5.32 -12.51 -1.61
N ARG A 174 4.28 -12.15 -0.86
CA ARG A 174 2.89 -12.15 -1.35
C ARG A 174 2.60 -10.85 -2.05
N PHE A 175 2.05 -10.96 -3.24
CA PHE A 175 1.44 -9.87 -3.97
C PHE A 175 -0.07 -9.90 -3.81
N VAL A 176 -0.68 -8.75 -3.55
CA VAL A 176 -2.12 -8.53 -3.61
C VAL A 176 -2.43 -7.40 -4.58
N PHE A 177 -3.54 -7.50 -5.32
CA PHE A 177 -3.94 -6.50 -6.29
C PHE A 177 -5.44 -6.27 -6.22
N PHE A 178 -5.86 -5.00 -6.14
CA PHE A 178 -7.23 -4.61 -5.91
C PHE A 178 -7.53 -3.21 -6.43
N ASP A 179 -8.82 -2.91 -6.62
CA ASP A 179 -9.33 -1.57 -6.92
C ASP A 179 -9.22 -0.69 -5.67
N GLY A 180 -8.26 0.24 -5.69
CA GLY A 180 -7.96 1.16 -4.59
C GLY A 180 -9.01 2.25 -4.39
N TYR A 181 -9.84 2.51 -5.38
CA TYR A 181 -10.93 3.49 -5.29
C TYR A 181 -12.19 2.91 -4.62
N ARG A 182 -12.44 1.61 -4.81
CA ARG A 182 -13.70 0.97 -4.38
C ARG A 182 -13.95 1.06 -2.89
N PHE A 183 -12.92 0.87 -2.07
CA PHE A 183 -13.02 0.91 -0.62
C PHE A 183 -11.96 1.83 -0.03
N PRO A 184 -12.28 2.59 1.04
CA PRO A 184 -11.23 3.12 1.87
C PRO A 184 -10.38 1.95 2.35
N HIS A 185 -9.06 2.10 2.27
CA HIS A 185 -8.13 1.09 2.69
C HIS A 185 -6.94 1.71 3.42
N GLY A 186 -6.23 0.88 4.16
CA GLY A 186 -5.09 1.32 4.93
C GLY A 186 -4.33 0.16 5.54
N MET A 187 -3.17 0.46 6.10
CA MET A 187 -2.34 -0.52 6.78
C MET A 187 -3.05 -1.02 8.05
N ASN A 188 -3.18 -2.34 8.21
CA ASN A 188 -3.69 -2.92 9.45
C ASN A 188 -2.62 -2.82 10.55
N ILE A 189 -2.74 -1.86 11.44
CA ILE A 189 -1.90 -1.73 12.62
C ILE A 189 -2.69 -2.21 13.82
N CYS A 190 -2.43 -3.44 14.27
CA CYS A 190 -3.18 -4.11 15.33
C CYS A 190 -2.33 -4.54 16.53
N THR A 191 -1.02 -4.34 16.47
CA THR A 191 -0.09 -4.58 17.56
C THR A 191 0.99 -3.49 17.59
N ASN A 192 1.87 -3.52 18.57
CA ASN A 192 2.98 -2.58 18.68
C ASN A 192 4.25 -3.02 17.93
N ARG A 193 4.17 -4.01 17.03
CA ARG A 193 5.32 -4.55 16.30
C ARG A 193 6.16 -3.46 15.65
N TYR A 194 5.49 -2.55 14.94
CA TYR A 194 6.15 -1.47 14.20
C TYR A 194 6.31 -0.17 15.01
N PHE A 195 6.15 -0.23 16.34
CA PHE A 195 6.40 0.88 17.24
C PHE A 195 7.80 0.76 17.90
N GLY A 196 8.84 0.93 17.11
CA GLY A 196 10.21 0.78 17.60
C GLY A 196 11.22 0.69 16.47
N ALA A 197 12.05 -0.36 16.52
CA ALA A 197 13.16 -0.53 15.57
C ALA A 197 12.74 -1.19 14.24
N GLU A 198 11.68 -1.99 14.25
CA GLU A 198 11.25 -2.73 13.06
C GLU A 198 10.42 -1.88 12.12
N TYR A 199 10.71 -1.99 10.82
CA TYR A 199 9.93 -1.35 9.76
C TYR A 199 8.97 -2.35 9.11
N ARG A 200 7.75 -1.90 8.81
CA ARG A 200 6.89 -2.55 7.83
C ARG A 200 7.39 -2.18 6.44
N LYS A 201 7.68 -3.21 5.65
CA LYS A 201 8.27 -3.08 4.32
C LYS A 201 7.29 -3.56 3.25
N ASN A 202 7.06 -2.75 2.24
CA ASN A 202 6.30 -3.15 1.07
C ASN A 202 6.74 -2.38 -0.18
N GLN A 203 6.42 -2.96 -1.33
CA GLN A 203 6.49 -2.29 -2.62
C GLN A 203 5.06 -2.13 -3.12
N VAL A 204 4.69 -0.92 -3.52
CA VAL A 204 3.34 -0.59 -3.99
C VAL A 204 3.41 -0.19 -5.44
N PHE A 205 2.50 -0.74 -6.24
CA PHE A 205 2.28 -0.41 -7.64
C PHE A 205 0.95 0.33 -7.74
N PHE A 206 1.00 1.56 -8.21
CA PHE A 206 -0.19 2.36 -8.49
C PHE A 206 -0.49 2.34 -9.97
N PHE A 207 -1.75 2.13 -10.32
CA PHE A 207 -2.25 2.16 -11.69
C PHE A 207 -3.44 3.09 -11.73
N ASP A 208 -3.28 4.23 -12.37
CA ASP A 208 -4.39 5.16 -12.59
C ASP A 208 -5.42 4.54 -13.53
N ASP A 209 -6.69 4.63 -13.19
CA ASP A 209 -7.77 4.29 -14.09
C ASP A 209 -8.00 5.47 -15.04
N PRO A 210 -7.90 5.29 -16.36
CA PRO A 210 -8.17 6.36 -17.32
C PRO A 210 -9.58 6.93 -17.20
N GLU A 211 -10.60 6.11 -16.89
CA GLU A 211 -11.97 6.58 -16.70
C GLU A 211 -12.07 7.46 -15.46
N PHE A 212 -11.36 7.12 -14.38
CA PHE A 212 -11.31 7.92 -13.16
C PHE A 212 -10.67 9.29 -13.39
N LEU A 213 -9.61 9.36 -14.18
CA LEU A 213 -8.93 10.62 -14.50
C LEU A 213 -9.82 11.57 -15.33
N GLU A 214 -10.73 11.04 -16.13
CA GLU A 214 -11.72 11.87 -16.87
C GLU A 214 -12.79 12.44 -15.94
N ASP A 215 -13.29 11.66 -14.98
CA ASP A 215 -14.27 12.12 -14.00
C ASP A 215 -13.69 13.19 -13.06
N TYR A 216 -12.48 13.03 -12.58
CA TYR A 216 -11.81 14.02 -11.73
C TYR A 216 -11.54 15.35 -12.44
N ARG A 217 -11.22 15.31 -13.74
CA ARG A 217 -11.03 16.52 -14.55
C ARG A 217 -12.34 17.29 -14.77
N ASN A 218 -13.47 16.62 -14.67
CA ASN A 218 -14.77 17.23 -14.85
C ASN A 218 -15.36 17.80 -13.55
N GLU A 219 -14.94 17.32 -12.37
CA GLU A 219 -15.38 17.85 -11.08
C GLU A 219 -14.67 19.15 -10.69
N ASP A 220 -13.41 19.35 -11.11
CA ASP A 220 -12.66 20.59 -10.88
C ASP A 220 -13.08 21.78 -11.79
N LEU A 221 -14.08 21.58 -12.66
CA LEU A 221 -14.58 22.59 -13.60
C LEU A 221 -15.97 23.14 -13.24
N ILE A 222 -16.52 22.84 -12.06
CA ILE A 222 -17.75 23.38 -11.49
C ILE A 222 -17.44 24.13 -10.21
#